data_c1c1e7d3be47e27252acbe57f7da244f
#
_entry.id   c1c1e7d3be47e27252acbe57f7da244f
#
_cell.length_a   1.000
_cell.length_b   1.000
_cell.length_c   1.000
_cell.angle_alpha   90.00
_cell.angle_beta   90.00
_cell.angle_gamma   90.00
#
_symmetry.space_group_name_H-M   'P 1'
#
loop_
_entity.id
_entity.type
_entity.pdbx_description
1 polymer ?
#
loop_
_entity_poly.entity_id
_entity_poly.type
_entity_poly.pdbx_seq_one_letter_code
_entity_poly.pdbx_strand_id
1 'polypeptide(L)'
;MKRRAVLMAGLSASLSGTLRASPSLVELIERSKPSVLLIGSYAETDSPRFGFRGSGFVVGDGNLAVTNVHVLPQIDSAGEMAQRRVMVQVPAGRGLWNMRSARIVRLDRPHDLALLRFDGPAVPALQLAAPETVQEGMAVAFIGFPIGNMLGFAPVTHRGMISSIVPIAQAQRAAQNLNETAIRRLREGSFDVLQLDGTAYPGNSGGPVFDAETGLVVGVINMVLVKGSKESALTHPSGISYAIHCVELLRLLQAL
;
A
#
# COMPACT_ATOMS: atom_id res chain seq x y z
N MET A 1 71.92 7.10 39.26
CA MET A 1 70.42 6.98 39.33
C MET A 1 69.87 7.14 37.93
N LYS A 2 69.46 6.02 37.29
CA LYS A 2 68.91 6.01 35.91
C LYS A 2 67.38 5.94 35.98
N ARG A 3 66.67 7.00 35.50
CA ARG A 3 65.22 7.04 35.40
C ARG A 3 64.82 6.35 34.12
N ARG A 4 64.05 5.26 34.22
CA ARG A 4 63.37 4.56 33.07
C ARG A 4 62.07 5.28 32.81
N ALA A 5 61.92 5.84 31.61
CA ALA A 5 60.64 6.31 31.08
C ALA A 5 59.89 5.12 30.49
N VAL A 6 58.66 4.87 30.96
CA VAL A 6 57.73 3.88 30.38
C VAL A 6 56.83 4.63 29.40
N LEU A 7 57.00 4.34 28.11
CA LEU A 7 56.07 4.79 27.08
C LEU A 7 54.84 3.84 27.09
N MET A 8 53.68 4.36 27.46
CA MET A 8 52.39 3.71 27.22
C MET A 8 51.93 4.06 25.80
N ALA A 9 51.97 3.07 24.90
CA ALA A 9 51.36 3.15 23.58
C ALA A 9 49.87 2.84 23.71
N GLY A 10 49.03 3.88 23.63
CA GLY A 10 47.58 3.75 23.59
C GLY A 10 47.15 3.25 22.21
N LEU A 11 46.59 2.04 22.16
CA LEU A 11 46.00 1.47 20.96
C LEU A 11 44.58 2.05 20.78
N SER A 12 44.42 3.08 19.96
CA SER A 12 43.12 3.61 19.57
C SER A 12 42.51 2.71 18.47
N ALA A 13 41.64 1.82 18.88
CA ALA A 13 40.84 1.04 17.95
C ALA A 13 39.75 1.95 17.35
N SER A 14 39.96 2.43 16.13
CA SER A 14 38.94 3.14 15.35
C SER A 14 37.88 2.14 14.91
N LEU A 15 36.73 2.11 15.57
CA LEU A 15 35.51 1.46 15.04
C LEU A 15 35.04 2.26 13.83
N SER A 16 35.49 1.89 12.64
CA SER A 16 34.91 2.36 11.40
C SER A 16 33.59 1.63 11.18
N GLY A 17 32.54 2.09 11.84
CA GLY A 17 31.18 1.71 11.49
C GLY A 17 30.90 2.21 10.07
N THR A 18 30.74 1.32 9.13
CA THR A 18 30.26 1.66 7.78
C THR A 18 28.85 2.22 7.92
N LEU A 19 28.72 3.55 7.93
CA LEU A 19 27.43 4.22 7.71
C LEU A 19 26.93 3.75 6.35
N ARG A 20 25.99 2.82 6.35
CA ARG A 20 25.27 2.44 5.14
C ARG A 20 24.40 3.64 4.77
N ALA A 21 24.73 4.31 3.68
CA ALA A 21 23.89 5.38 3.15
C ALA A 21 22.49 4.82 2.90
N SER A 22 21.46 5.56 3.32
CA SER A 22 20.08 5.21 2.99
C SER A 22 19.93 5.09 1.48
N PRO A 23 19.20 4.08 0.96
CA PRO A 23 19.01 3.91 -0.47
C PRO A 23 18.33 5.15 -1.06
N SER A 24 18.73 5.54 -2.25
CA SER A 24 18.04 6.62 -2.96
C SER A 24 16.60 6.25 -3.28
N LEU A 25 15.71 7.24 -3.42
CA LEU A 25 14.32 6.99 -3.82
C LEU A 25 14.23 6.21 -5.15
N VAL A 26 15.19 6.41 -6.06
CA VAL A 26 15.27 5.67 -7.33
C VAL A 26 15.46 4.17 -7.06
N GLU A 27 16.42 3.81 -6.23
CA GLU A 27 16.69 2.41 -5.85
C GLU A 27 15.50 1.79 -5.10
N LEU A 28 14.85 2.56 -4.23
CA LEU A 28 13.64 2.12 -3.54
C LEU A 28 12.51 1.79 -4.52
N ILE A 29 12.27 2.65 -5.50
CA ILE A 29 11.24 2.46 -6.52
C ILE A 29 11.55 1.22 -7.38
N GLU A 30 12.78 1.08 -7.86
CA GLU A 30 13.19 -0.08 -8.67
C GLU A 30 12.99 -1.40 -7.92
N ARG A 31 13.32 -1.42 -6.65
CA ARG A 31 13.18 -2.60 -5.77
C ARG A 31 11.72 -2.91 -5.42
N SER A 32 10.87 -1.87 -5.29
CA SER A 32 9.49 -2.02 -4.83
C SER A 32 8.50 -2.34 -5.97
N LYS A 33 8.72 -1.82 -7.17
CA LYS A 33 7.83 -2.04 -8.32
C LYS A 33 7.51 -3.50 -8.63
N PRO A 34 8.46 -4.46 -8.55
CA PRO A 34 8.16 -5.87 -8.78
C PRO A 34 7.14 -6.47 -7.81
N SER A 35 6.95 -5.86 -6.65
CA SER A 35 6.02 -6.30 -5.61
C SER A 35 4.62 -5.71 -5.75
N VAL A 36 4.41 -4.76 -6.69
CA VAL A 36 3.11 -4.08 -6.87
C VAL A 36 2.29 -4.78 -7.94
N LEU A 37 1.04 -5.07 -7.62
CA LEU A 37 0.15 -5.93 -8.39
C LEU A 37 -1.03 -5.14 -8.93
N LEU A 38 -1.50 -5.54 -10.13
CA LEU A 38 -2.84 -5.20 -10.59
C LEU A 38 -3.85 -6.18 -9.95
N ILE A 39 -4.87 -5.64 -9.31
CA ILE A 39 -5.96 -6.43 -8.75
C ILE A 39 -7.20 -6.24 -9.62
N GLY A 40 -7.87 -7.34 -9.93
CA GLY A 40 -9.05 -7.29 -10.76
C GLY A 40 -9.90 -8.54 -10.68
N SER A 41 -10.89 -8.59 -11.55
CA SER A 41 -11.77 -9.76 -11.73
C SER A 41 -11.65 -10.31 -13.15
N TYR A 42 -11.90 -11.59 -13.28
CA TYR A 42 -11.94 -12.29 -14.58
C TYR A 42 -13.30 -12.93 -14.78
N ALA A 43 -13.88 -12.68 -15.95
CA ALA A 43 -15.03 -13.40 -16.45
C ALA A 43 -14.81 -13.73 -17.94
N GLU A 44 -15.19 -14.94 -18.35
CA GLU A 44 -15.02 -15.40 -19.74
C GLU A 44 -15.89 -14.61 -20.72
N THR A 45 -17.03 -14.12 -20.23
CA THR A 45 -18.02 -13.36 -20.99
C THR A 45 -17.70 -11.86 -21.09
N ASP A 46 -16.74 -11.35 -20.30
CA ASP A 46 -16.40 -9.93 -20.31
C ASP A 46 -15.43 -9.58 -21.44
N SER A 47 -15.51 -8.35 -21.92
CA SER A 47 -14.55 -7.77 -22.87
C SER A 47 -14.08 -6.40 -22.36
N PRO A 48 -12.83 -6.25 -21.89
CA PRO A 48 -11.80 -7.29 -21.75
C PRO A 48 -12.14 -8.31 -20.63
N ARG A 49 -11.65 -9.55 -20.77
CA ARG A 49 -11.88 -10.63 -19.78
C ARG A 49 -11.33 -10.31 -18.39
N PHE A 50 -10.23 -9.55 -18.32
CA PHE A 50 -9.71 -9.02 -17.08
C PHE A 50 -10.21 -7.58 -16.86
N GLY A 51 -11.04 -7.40 -15.85
CA GLY A 51 -11.52 -6.09 -15.40
C GLY A 51 -10.62 -5.57 -14.27
N PHE A 52 -9.75 -4.60 -14.59
CA PHE A 52 -8.93 -3.92 -13.57
C PHE A 52 -9.81 -3.16 -12.57
N ARG A 53 -9.47 -3.27 -11.28
CA ARG A 53 -10.23 -2.64 -10.19
C ARG A 53 -9.39 -1.75 -9.28
N GLY A 54 -8.11 -2.08 -9.10
CA GLY A 54 -7.19 -1.32 -8.25
C GLY A 54 -5.83 -1.98 -8.12
N SER A 55 -5.04 -1.42 -7.23
CA SER A 55 -3.69 -1.87 -6.92
C SER A 55 -3.67 -2.85 -5.75
N GLY A 56 -2.57 -3.54 -5.61
CA GLY A 56 -2.20 -4.32 -4.44
C GLY A 56 -0.69 -4.47 -4.36
N PHE A 57 -0.21 -5.10 -3.32
CA PHE A 57 1.21 -5.41 -3.17
C PHE A 57 1.45 -6.69 -2.38
N VAL A 58 2.62 -7.25 -2.55
CA VAL A 58 3.00 -8.54 -1.98
C VAL A 58 3.65 -8.37 -0.61
N VAL A 59 3.28 -9.23 0.34
CA VAL A 59 3.85 -9.33 1.69
C VAL A 59 4.15 -10.78 2.06
N GLY A 60 4.80 -11.00 3.18
CA GLY A 60 5.02 -12.31 3.77
C GLY A 60 5.88 -13.23 2.90
N ASP A 61 5.34 -14.38 2.53
CA ASP A 61 6.04 -15.44 1.80
C ASP A 61 6.15 -15.23 0.29
N GLY A 62 5.67 -14.10 -0.22
CA GLY A 62 5.73 -13.79 -1.65
C GLY A 62 4.52 -14.26 -2.47
N ASN A 63 3.53 -14.89 -1.84
CA ASN A 63 2.26 -15.30 -2.46
C ASN A 63 1.03 -14.72 -1.74
N LEU A 64 1.25 -13.80 -0.79
CA LEU A 64 0.20 -13.09 -0.07
C LEU A 64 0.13 -11.64 -0.56
N ALA A 65 -1.01 -11.24 -1.09
CA ALA A 65 -1.25 -9.88 -1.56
C ALA A 65 -2.17 -9.11 -0.63
N VAL A 66 -1.85 -7.84 -0.44
CA VAL A 66 -2.68 -6.84 0.26
C VAL A 66 -3.40 -5.98 -0.75
N THR A 67 -4.66 -5.66 -0.50
CA THR A 67 -5.46 -4.67 -1.25
C THR A 67 -6.57 -4.12 -0.37
N ASN A 68 -7.43 -3.24 -0.90
CA ASN A 68 -8.64 -2.80 -0.22
C ASN A 68 -9.83 -3.74 -0.51
N VAL A 69 -10.79 -3.82 0.43
CA VAL A 69 -12.03 -4.60 0.25
C VAL A 69 -12.84 -4.05 -0.91
N HIS A 70 -12.94 -2.71 -1.04
CA HIS A 70 -13.72 -2.08 -2.13
C HIS A 70 -13.14 -2.32 -3.53
N VAL A 71 -11.87 -2.73 -3.63
CA VAL A 71 -11.21 -3.14 -4.89
C VAL A 71 -11.72 -4.50 -5.37
N LEU A 72 -12.14 -5.38 -4.47
CA LEU A 72 -12.61 -6.71 -4.81
C LEU A 72 -13.96 -6.66 -5.54
N PRO A 73 -14.27 -7.65 -6.40
CA PRO A 73 -15.61 -7.80 -6.93
C PRO A 73 -16.63 -7.97 -5.80
N GLN A 74 -17.80 -7.35 -5.95
CA GLN A 74 -18.85 -7.51 -4.95
C GLN A 74 -19.27 -8.98 -4.90
N ILE A 75 -19.33 -9.52 -3.70
CA ILE A 75 -19.99 -10.80 -3.42
C ILE A 75 -21.47 -10.44 -3.32
N ASP A 76 -22.32 -11.06 -4.12
CA ASP A 76 -23.76 -10.84 -4.07
C ASP A 76 -24.36 -11.34 -2.74
N SER A 77 -25.63 -11.01 -2.51
CA SER A 77 -26.36 -11.40 -1.29
C SER A 77 -26.57 -12.92 -1.14
N ALA A 78 -26.32 -13.70 -2.20
CA ALA A 78 -26.37 -15.16 -2.17
C ALA A 78 -25.03 -15.81 -1.79
N GLY A 79 -23.98 -15.01 -1.56
CA GLY A 79 -22.63 -15.51 -1.25
C GLY A 79 -21.89 -16.03 -2.48
N GLU A 80 -22.48 -15.92 -3.65
CA GLU A 80 -21.86 -16.25 -4.92
C GLU A 80 -21.06 -15.03 -5.40
N MET A 81 -19.78 -15.22 -5.63
CA MET A 81 -19.03 -14.31 -6.48
C MET A 81 -19.57 -14.51 -7.89
N ALA A 82 -20.56 -13.69 -8.27
CA ALA A 82 -21.27 -13.78 -9.53
C ALA A 82 -20.28 -14.04 -10.68
N GLN A 83 -20.04 -15.29 -11.04
CA GLN A 83 -19.22 -15.80 -12.16
C GLN A 83 -17.83 -15.12 -12.37
N ARG A 84 -17.40 -14.24 -11.45
CA ARG A 84 -16.16 -13.47 -11.55
C ARG A 84 -15.13 -13.92 -10.53
N ARG A 85 -14.01 -14.45 -11.02
CA ARG A 85 -12.88 -14.87 -10.18
C ARG A 85 -12.00 -13.68 -9.84
N VAL A 86 -11.51 -13.62 -8.60
CA VAL A 86 -10.46 -12.65 -8.22
C VAL A 86 -9.15 -13.06 -8.88
N MET A 87 -8.53 -12.12 -9.56
CA MET A 87 -7.25 -12.33 -10.23
C MET A 87 -6.27 -11.25 -9.82
N VAL A 88 -5.00 -11.62 -9.78
CA VAL A 88 -3.89 -10.69 -9.68
C VAL A 88 -3.05 -10.76 -10.95
N GLN A 89 -2.52 -9.63 -11.39
CA GLN A 89 -1.49 -9.63 -12.42
C GLN A 89 -0.14 -9.25 -11.77
N VAL A 90 0.83 -10.12 -11.98
CA VAL A 90 2.18 -10.02 -11.44
C VAL A 90 3.11 -9.53 -12.55
N PRO A 91 4.03 -8.59 -12.27
CA PRO A 91 5.01 -8.15 -13.26
C PRO A 91 5.83 -9.33 -13.81
N ALA A 92 5.98 -9.40 -15.13
CA ALA A 92 6.75 -10.42 -15.84
C ALA A 92 7.98 -9.83 -16.58
N GLY A 93 8.31 -8.58 -16.27
CA GLY A 93 9.37 -7.82 -16.93
C GLY A 93 8.93 -7.16 -18.23
N ARG A 94 9.63 -6.10 -18.65
CA ARG A 94 9.40 -5.36 -19.91
C ARG A 94 7.95 -4.92 -20.17
N GLY A 95 7.20 -4.57 -19.09
CA GLY A 95 5.79 -4.17 -19.21
C GLY A 95 4.80 -5.32 -19.45
N LEU A 96 5.26 -6.56 -19.37
CA LEU A 96 4.43 -7.75 -19.45
C LEU A 96 3.87 -8.14 -18.08
N TRP A 97 2.72 -8.80 -18.09
CA TRP A 97 1.99 -9.19 -16.89
C TRP A 97 1.55 -10.66 -16.98
N ASN A 98 1.77 -11.40 -15.88
CA ASN A 98 1.27 -12.76 -15.71
C ASN A 98 0.01 -12.74 -14.85
N MET A 99 -1.11 -13.14 -15.41
CA MET A 99 -2.36 -13.27 -14.69
C MET A 99 -2.35 -14.56 -13.85
N ARG A 100 -2.69 -14.44 -12.57
CA ARG A 100 -2.74 -15.55 -11.61
C ARG A 100 -4.06 -15.56 -10.87
N SER A 101 -4.57 -16.73 -10.59
CA SER A 101 -5.77 -16.92 -9.78
C SER A 101 -5.46 -16.52 -8.33
N ALA A 102 -6.42 -15.87 -7.69
CA ALA A 102 -6.30 -15.49 -6.29
C ALA A 102 -7.58 -15.84 -5.52
N ARG A 103 -7.42 -16.22 -4.27
CA ARG A 103 -8.53 -16.44 -3.33
C ARG A 103 -8.44 -15.48 -2.17
N ILE A 104 -9.58 -15.04 -1.67
CA ILE A 104 -9.66 -14.22 -0.48
C ILE A 104 -9.31 -15.10 0.72
N VAL A 105 -8.30 -14.68 1.51
CA VAL A 105 -7.89 -15.35 2.74
C VAL A 105 -8.55 -14.69 3.94
N ARG A 106 -8.58 -13.36 3.94
CA ARG A 106 -9.16 -12.58 5.03
C ARG A 106 -9.69 -11.24 4.55
N LEU A 107 -10.78 -10.79 5.16
CA LEU A 107 -11.37 -9.48 4.95
C LEU A 107 -11.46 -8.75 6.28
N ASP A 108 -11.00 -7.51 6.29
CA ASP A 108 -11.22 -6.54 7.35
C ASP A 108 -12.05 -5.39 6.77
N ARG A 109 -13.37 -5.55 6.85
CA ARG A 109 -14.32 -4.58 6.28
C ARG A 109 -14.31 -3.22 7.00
N PRO A 110 -14.19 -3.16 8.33
CA PRO A 110 -14.04 -1.90 9.06
C PRO A 110 -12.86 -1.07 8.56
N HIS A 111 -11.70 -1.68 8.39
CA HIS A 111 -10.48 -1.01 7.94
C HIS A 111 -10.30 -1.03 6.42
N ASP A 112 -11.26 -1.61 5.67
CA ASP A 112 -11.21 -1.73 4.21
C ASP A 112 -9.93 -2.41 3.69
N LEU A 113 -9.45 -3.44 4.39
CA LEU A 113 -8.29 -4.24 4.03
C LEU A 113 -8.66 -5.67 3.66
N ALA A 114 -7.97 -6.23 2.70
CA ALA A 114 -8.14 -7.60 2.26
C ALA A 114 -6.78 -8.28 2.03
N LEU A 115 -6.70 -9.57 2.41
CA LEU A 115 -5.59 -10.45 2.10
C LEU A 115 -6.03 -11.49 1.08
N LEU A 116 -5.22 -11.62 0.04
CA LEU A 116 -5.41 -12.55 -1.06
C LEU A 116 -4.22 -13.50 -1.13
N ARG A 117 -4.49 -14.80 -1.25
CA ARG A 117 -3.47 -15.80 -1.59
C ARG A 117 -3.55 -16.06 -3.08
N PHE A 118 -2.46 -15.94 -3.81
CA PHE A 118 -2.41 -16.19 -5.24
C PHE A 118 -1.43 -17.31 -5.61
N ASP A 119 -1.69 -17.94 -6.75
CA ASP A 119 -0.95 -19.11 -7.22
C ASP A 119 0.36 -18.73 -7.92
N GLY A 120 1.24 -19.73 -8.10
CA GLY A 120 2.48 -19.64 -8.87
C GLY A 120 3.71 -19.28 -8.04
N PRO A 121 4.85 -18.99 -8.68
CA PRO A 121 6.11 -18.67 -7.99
C PRO A 121 6.00 -17.45 -7.11
N ALA A 122 6.75 -17.44 -6.00
CA ALA A 122 6.83 -16.31 -5.08
C ALA A 122 7.32 -15.03 -5.80
N VAL A 123 6.78 -13.90 -5.37
CA VAL A 123 7.12 -12.56 -5.85
C VAL A 123 7.84 -11.83 -4.72
N PRO A 124 8.77 -10.90 -4.98
CA PRO A 124 9.39 -10.11 -3.94
C PRO A 124 8.34 -9.49 -3.01
N ALA A 125 8.51 -9.65 -1.71
CA ALA A 125 7.59 -9.13 -0.70
C ALA A 125 8.11 -7.83 -0.11
N LEU A 126 7.22 -6.86 0.10
CA LEU A 126 7.51 -5.62 0.83
C LEU A 126 7.47 -5.88 2.33
N GLN A 127 8.31 -5.16 3.05
CA GLN A 127 8.36 -5.20 4.51
C GLN A 127 7.54 -4.04 5.09
N LEU A 128 6.89 -4.29 6.22
CA LEU A 128 6.11 -3.27 6.92
C LEU A 128 6.99 -2.53 7.93
N ALA A 129 6.72 -1.23 8.09
CA ALA A 129 7.30 -0.43 9.16
C ALA A 129 6.74 -0.85 10.53
N ALA A 130 7.52 -0.66 11.59
CA ALA A 130 7.00 -0.71 12.93
C ALA A 130 6.04 0.47 13.14
N PRO A 131 4.80 0.24 13.64
CA PRO A 131 3.78 1.29 13.70
C PRO A 131 4.22 2.56 14.45
N GLU A 132 5.01 2.41 15.49
CA GLU A 132 5.54 3.49 16.32
C GLU A 132 6.54 4.40 15.61
N THR A 133 7.07 3.96 14.47
CA THR A 133 7.99 4.78 13.65
C THR A 133 7.27 5.71 12.69
N VAL A 134 5.96 5.51 12.48
CA VAL A 134 5.15 6.30 11.53
C VAL A 134 4.75 7.62 12.18
N GLN A 135 5.20 8.73 11.60
CA GLN A 135 5.03 10.06 12.18
C GLN A 135 4.60 11.10 11.13
N GLU A 136 3.95 12.16 11.58
CA GLU A 136 3.69 13.35 10.77
C GLU A 136 5.00 14.01 10.35
N GLY A 137 5.02 14.55 9.13
CA GLY A 137 6.22 15.13 8.52
C GLY A 137 7.10 14.13 7.77
N MET A 138 6.84 12.81 7.90
CA MET A 138 7.59 11.76 7.21
C MET A 138 7.41 11.87 5.70
N ALA A 139 8.51 11.93 4.95
CA ALA A 139 8.48 11.86 3.49
C ALA A 139 8.08 10.46 3.05
N VAL A 140 7.09 10.36 2.17
CA VAL A 140 6.57 9.09 1.68
C VAL A 140 6.55 9.03 0.15
N ALA A 141 6.55 7.82 -0.37
CA ALA A 141 6.18 7.54 -1.74
C ALA A 141 5.12 6.44 -1.78
N PHE A 142 4.30 6.42 -2.82
CA PHE A 142 3.34 5.36 -3.03
C PHE A 142 3.30 4.96 -4.51
N ILE A 143 3.03 3.69 -4.75
CA ILE A 143 3.01 3.11 -6.09
C ILE A 143 1.65 2.48 -6.34
N GLY A 144 1.11 2.71 -7.53
CA GLY A 144 -0.13 2.11 -7.98
C GLY A 144 -0.34 2.26 -9.48
N PHE A 145 -1.55 1.96 -9.92
CA PHE A 145 -1.93 2.03 -11.33
C PHE A 145 -3.04 3.07 -11.52
N PRO A 146 -2.69 4.37 -11.50
CA PRO A 146 -3.68 5.43 -11.65
C PRO A 146 -4.37 5.31 -13.01
N ILE A 147 -5.71 5.43 -13.00
CA ILE A 147 -6.54 5.46 -14.22
C ILE A 147 -6.27 4.25 -15.16
N GLY A 148 -5.78 3.15 -14.62
CA GLY A 148 -5.35 1.88 -15.23
C GLY A 148 -5.53 1.70 -16.72
N ASN A 149 -6.79 1.66 -17.19
CA ASN A 149 -7.10 1.38 -18.59
C ASN A 149 -6.75 2.52 -19.56
N MET A 150 -6.59 3.77 -19.08
CA MET A 150 -6.35 4.94 -19.95
C MET A 150 -4.86 5.20 -20.17
N LEU A 151 -4.02 4.94 -19.16
CA LEU A 151 -2.57 5.17 -19.21
C LEU A 151 -1.77 3.88 -19.48
N GLY A 152 -2.45 2.75 -19.70
CA GLY A 152 -1.83 1.44 -19.71
C GLY A 152 -1.48 0.99 -18.27
N PHE A 153 -1.06 -0.27 -18.13
CA PHE A 153 -0.75 -0.86 -16.83
C PHE A 153 0.72 -0.63 -16.42
N ALA A 154 1.17 0.63 -16.49
CA ALA A 154 2.48 1.01 -15.96
C ALA A 154 2.34 1.40 -14.47
N PRO A 155 3.16 0.86 -13.55
CA PRO A 155 3.15 1.29 -12.16
C PRO A 155 3.71 2.70 -12.04
N VAL A 156 2.91 3.63 -11.55
CA VAL A 156 3.26 5.04 -11.35
C VAL A 156 3.63 5.27 -9.90
N THR A 157 4.73 5.97 -9.69
CA THR A 157 5.17 6.39 -8.36
C THR A 157 4.77 7.83 -8.11
N HIS A 158 4.17 8.06 -6.97
CA HIS A 158 3.85 9.39 -6.44
C HIS A 158 4.72 9.64 -5.21
N ARG A 159 5.02 10.91 -4.95
CA ARG A 159 5.73 11.35 -3.76
C ARG A 159 4.86 12.29 -2.96
N GLY A 160 4.98 12.26 -1.63
CA GLY A 160 4.27 13.13 -0.72
C GLY A 160 4.87 13.10 0.68
N MET A 161 4.08 13.56 1.64
CA MET A 161 4.41 13.58 3.05
C MET A 161 3.19 13.15 3.85
N ILE A 162 3.40 12.51 5.00
CA ILE A 162 2.33 12.35 6.00
C ILE A 162 2.09 13.72 6.62
N SER A 163 1.02 14.39 6.21
CA SER A 163 0.69 15.72 6.68
C SER A 163 -0.07 15.72 8.00
N SER A 164 -0.79 14.62 8.31
CA SER A 164 -1.45 14.42 9.59
C SER A 164 -1.83 12.96 9.82
N ILE A 165 -1.98 12.57 11.08
CA ILE A 165 -2.55 11.29 11.49
C ILE A 165 -3.86 11.62 12.21
N VAL A 166 -4.99 11.27 11.60
CA VAL A 166 -6.31 11.70 12.05
C VAL A 166 -7.29 10.54 12.18
N PRO A 167 -8.25 10.61 13.12
CA PRO A 167 -9.33 9.63 13.17
C PRO A 167 -10.11 9.58 11.85
N ILE A 168 -10.47 8.39 11.38
CA ILE A 168 -11.22 8.18 10.13
C ILE A 168 -12.52 8.99 10.09
N ALA A 169 -13.15 9.21 11.25
CA ALA A 169 -14.34 10.05 11.39
C ALA A 169 -14.12 11.48 10.91
N GLN A 170 -12.96 12.05 11.18
CA GLN A 170 -12.58 13.40 10.75
C GLN A 170 -12.32 13.44 9.24
N ALA A 171 -11.59 12.44 8.70
CA ALA A 171 -11.33 12.30 7.28
C ALA A 171 -12.64 12.20 6.48
N GLN A 172 -13.61 11.41 6.95
CA GLN A 172 -14.92 11.24 6.30
C GLN A 172 -15.79 12.50 6.36
N ARG A 173 -15.76 13.27 7.46
CA ARG A 173 -16.46 14.57 7.55
C ARG A 173 -15.89 15.57 6.55
N ALA A 174 -14.58 15.64 6.42
CA ALA A 174 -13.92 16.49 5.43
C ALA A 174 -14.30 16.10 3.99
N ALA A 175 -14.54 14.82 3.73
CA ALA A 175 -14.97 14.30 2.43
C ALA A 175 -16.48 14.50 2.12
N GLN A 176 -17.30 14.99 3.07
CA GLN A 176 -18.77 15.15 2.95
C GLN A 176 -19.53 13.87 2.57
N ASN A 177 -18.94 12.70 2.77
CA ASN A 177 -19.49 11.39 2.41
C ASN A 177 -19.98 10.63 3.66
N LEU A 178 -21.00 11.18 4.36
CA LEU A 178 -21.72 10.45 5.40
C LEU A 178 -22.81 9.59 4.74
N ASN A 179 -22.41 8.50 4.08
CA ASN A 179 -23.33 7.46 3.66
C ASN A 179 -23.51 6.44 4.81
N GLU A 180 -24.49 5.55 4.67
CA GLU A 180 -24.79 4.52 5.70
C GLU A 180 -23.57 3.66 6.04
N THR A 181 -22.70 3.37 5.08
CA THR A 181 -21.45 2.63 5.27
C THR A 181 -20.46 3.40 6.12
N ALA A 182 -20.34 4.71 5.93
CA ALA A 182 -19.51 5.58 6.75
C ALA A 182 -20.02 5.66 8.20
N ILE A 183 -21.35 5.81 8.38
CA ILE A 183 -21.98 5.82 9.70
C ILE A 183 -21.77 4.49 10.42
N ARG A 184 -21.88 3.36 9.72
CA ARG A 184 -21.64 2.02 10.27
C ARG A 184 -20.19 1.85 10.71
N ARG A 185 -19.19 2.27 9.90
CA ARG A 185 -17.77 2.26 10.27
C ARG A 185 -17.47 3.10 11.50
N LEU A 186 -18.13 4.27 11.66
CA LEU A 186 -18.02 5.10 12.86
C LEU A 186 -18.54 4.40 14.12
N ARG A 187 -19.51 3.48 13.99
CA ARG A 187 -20.05 2.68 15.10
C ARG A 187 -19.18 1.48 15.45
N GLU A 188 -18.42 0.95 14.49
CA GLU A 188 -17.55 -0.22 14.64
C GLU A 188 -16.19 0.11 15.29
N GLY A 189 -15.89 1.39 15.53
CA GLY A 189 -14.69 1.91 16.19
C GLY A 189 -13.95 2.96 15.34
N SER A 190 -13.36 3.93 16.02
CA SER A 190 -12.51 4.92 15.36
C SER A 190 -11.08 4.37 15.28
N PHE A 191 -10.48 4.42 14.10
CA PHE A 191 -9.06 4.14 13.90
C PHE A 191 -8.42 5.33 13.15
N ASP A 192 -7.10 5.43 13.24
CA ASP A 192 -6.38 6.52 12.63
C ASP A 192 -5.98 6.20 11.19
N VAL A 193 -6.10 7.20 10.32
CA VAL A 193 -5.66 7.17 8.94
C VAL A 193 -4.57 8.21 8.71
N LEU A 194 -3.68 7.92 7.77
CA LEU A 194 -2.65 8.84 7.34
C LEU A 194 -3.24 9.78 6.29
N GLN A 195 -3.23 11.08 6.56
CA GLN A 195 -3.50 12.10 5.56
C GLN A 195 -2.20 12.43 4.85
N LEU A 196 -2.20 12.36 3.54
CA LEU A 196 -1.04 12.59 2.71
C LEU A 196 -1.16 13.90 1.95
N ASP A 197 -0.09 14.70 1.94
CA ASP A 197 0.13 15.74 0.96
C ASP A 197 0.66 15.07 -0.32
N GLY A 198 -0.25 14.78 -1.21
CA GLY A 198 0.03 14.05 -2.45
C GLY A 198 -1.27 13.56 -3.08
N THR A 199 -1.35 13.67 -4.41
CA THR A 199 -2.55 13.28 -5.15
C THR A 199 -2.51 11.80 -5.52
N ALA A 200 -3.43 11.02 -4.96
CA ALA A 200 -3.73 9.68 -5.46
C ALA A 200 -4.93 9.75 -6.42
N TYR A 201 -4.93 8.87 -7.42
CA TYR A 201 -5.97 8.78 -8.45
C TYR A 201 -6.72 7.45 -8.35
N PRO A 202 -7.94 7.36 -8.91
CA PRO A 202 -8.65 6.10 -9.04
C PRO A 202 -7.76 5.03 -9.68
N GLY A 203 -7.69 3.86 -9.03
CA GLY A 203 -6.77 2.79 -9.38
C GLY A 203 -5.56 2.66 -8.46
N ASN A 204 -5.17 3.73 -7.72
CA ASN A 204 -4.12 3.63 -6.70
C ASN A 204 -4.59 2.91 -5.43
N SER A 205 -5.90 2.78 -5.19
CA SER A 205 -6.47 2.05 -4.04
C SER A 205 -5.84 0.67 -3.89
N GLY A 206 -5.42 0.35 -2.68
CA GLY A 206 -4.73 -0.90 -2.33
C GLY A 206 -3.22 -0.88 -2.57
N GLY A 207 -2.68 0.17 -3.18
CA GLY A 207 -1.24 0.34 -3.38
C GLY A 207 -0.48 0.65 -2.09
N PRO A 208 0.82 0.27 -2.00
CA PRO A 208 1.64 0.53 -0.83
C PRO A 208 2.02 2.00 -0.72
N VAL A 209 1.97 2.53 0.51
CA VAL A 209 2.66 3.76 0.91
C VAL A 209 3.88 3.35 1.70
N PHE A 210 5.05 3.83 1.34
CA PHE A 210 6.28 3.51 2.04
C PHE A 210 7.08 4.77 2.39
N ASP A 211 7.80 4.66 3.47
CA ASP A 211 8.79 5.65 3.89
C ASP A 211 9.83 5.82 2.77
N ALA A 212 10.02 7.06 2.31
CA ALA A 212 10.90 7.38 1.20
C ALA A 212 12.40 7.20 1.53
N GLU A 213 12.75 7.01 2.80
CA GLU A 213 14.14 6.80 3.26
C GLU A 213 14.47 5.32 3.44
N THR A 214 13.55 4.55 4.04
CA THR A 214 13.78 3.14 4.37
C THR A 214 13.19 2.16 3.38
N GLY A 215 12.11 2.56 2.68
CA GLY A 215 11.31 1.69 1.80
C GLY A 215 10.38 0.74 2.56
N LEU A 216 10.21 0.92 3.87
CA LEU A 216 9.25 0.14 4.64
C LEU A 216 7.83 0.67 4.42
N VAL A 217 6.87 -0.24 4.32
CA VAL A 217 5.46 0.12 4.09
C VAL A 217 4.87 0.71 5.38
N VAL A 218 4.41 1.95 5.31
CA VAL A 218 3.78 2.70 6.41
C VAL A 218 2.25 2.71 6.30
N GLY A 219 1.69 2.37 5.15
CA GLY A 219 0.25 2.34 4.95
C GLY A 219 -0.20 1.79 3.60
N VAL A 220 -1.52 1.78 3.40
CA VAL A 220 -2.20 1.30 2.19
C VAL A 220 -3.10 2.43 1.66
N ILE A 221 -2.89 2.87 0.41
CA ILE A 221 -3.71 3.93 -0.21
C ILE A 221 -5.19 3.54 -0.20
N ASN A 222 -6.04 4.49 0.22
CA ASN A 222 -7.48 4.32 0.24
C ASN A 222 -8.18 5.52 -0.40
N MET A 223 -8.67 5.35 -1.64
CA MET A 223 -9.34 6.42 -2.40
C MET A 223 -10.82 6.63 -2.03
N VAL A 224 -11.42 5.73 -1.22
CA VAL A 224 -12.82 5.91 -0.76
C VAL A 224 -12.96 7.09 0.20
N LEU A 225 -11.85 7.49 0.84
CA LEU A 225 -11.81 8.60 1.78
C LEU A 225 -11.60 9.98 1.09
N VAL A 226 -11.43 10.01 -0.23
CA VAL A 226 -11.22 11.27 -0.99
C VAL A 226 -12.57 11.94 -1.27
N LYS A 227 -12.57 13.26 -1.20
CA LYS A 227 -13.75 14.11 -1.42
C LYS A 227 -14.24 14.05 -2.88
N GLY A 228 -15.52 13.75 -3.09
CA GLY A 228 -16.20 13.85 -4.39
C GLY A 228 -16.31 12.53 -5.17
N SER A 229 -16.80 12.62 -6.40
CA SER A 229 -16.88 11.48 -7.31
C SER A 229 -15.50 11.14 -7.91
N LYS A 230 -15.38 9.95 -8.54
CA LYS A 230 -14.15 9.57 -9.28
C LYS A 230 -13.81 10.60 -10.38
N GLU A 231 -14.82 11.15 -11.04
CA GLU A 231 -14.69 12.18 -12.06
C GLU A 231 -14.19 13.51 -11.45
N SER A 232 -14.68 13.87 -10.28
CA SER A 232 -14.25 15.07 -9.55
C SER A 232 -12.79 14.95 -9.10
N ALA A 233 -12.35 13.76 -8.67
CA ALA A 233 -10.95 13.51 -8.31
C ALA A 233 -10.00 13.61 -9.51
N LEU A 234 -10.48 13.39 -10.73
CA LEU A 234 -9.71 13.54 -11.96
C LEU A 234 -9.63 14.98 -12.45
N THR A 235 -10.72 15.73 -12.33
CA THR A 235 -10.83 17.10 -12.87
C THR A 235 -10.36 18.17 -11.90
N HIS A 236 -10.55 17.95 -10.61
CA HIS A 236 -10.20 18.90 -9.55
C HIS A 236 -9.57 18.17 -8.36
N PRO A 237 -8.33 17.66 -8.50
CA PRO A 237 -7.65 16.96 -7.42
C PRO A 237 -7.42 17.90 -6.24
N SER A 238 -7.76 17.46 -5.04
CA SER A 238 -7.60 18.26 -3.81
C SER A 238 -6.16 18.39 -3.32
N GLY A 239 -5.24 17.59 -3.88
CA GLY A 239 -3.88 17.45 -3.34
C GLY A 239 -3.80 16.62 -2.07
N ILE A 240 -4.93 16.20 -1.51
CA ILE A 240 -5.03 15.41 -0.28
C ILE A 240 -5.45 13.99 -0.62
N SER A 241 -4.72 13.02 -0.08
CA SER A 241 -5.08 11.60 -0.14
C SER A 241 -5.03 10.98 1.25
N TYR A 242 -5.59 9.79 1.40
CA TYR A 242 -5.58 9.06 2.65
C TYR A 242 -5.03 7.66 2.45
N ALA A 243 -4.36 7.16 3.50
CA ALA A 243 -3.92 5.78 3.58
C ALA A 243 -4.33 5.17 4.92
N ILE A 244 -4.61 3.88 4.89
CA ILE A 244 -4.82 3.09 6.11
C ILE A 244 -3.46 2.84 6.72
N HIS A 245 -3.32 3.13 8.01
CA HIS A 245 -2.07 2.97 8.74
C HIS A 245 -1.62 1.49 8.76
N CYS A 246 -0.31 1.23 8.65
CA CYS A 246 0.25 -0.13 8.62
C CYS A 246 -0.08 -0.96 9.87
N VAL A 247 -0.42 -0.34 11.00
CA VAL A 247 -0.84 -1.04 12.22
C VAL A 247 -2.06 -1.94 11.98
N GLU A 248 -3.03 -1.48 11.17
CA GLU A 248 -4.23 -2.28 10.87
C GLU A 248 -3.89 -3.47 9.96
N LEU A 249 -2.95 -3.27 9.03
CA LEU A 249 -2.44 -4.37 8.21
C LEU A 249 -1.66 -5.39 9.04
N LEU A 250 -0.84 -4.94 9.98
CA LEU A 250 -0.12 -5.85 10.90
C LEU A 250 -1.08 -6.68 11.74
N ARG A 251 -2.13 -6.07 12.30
CA ARG A 251 -3.19 -6.78 13.03
C ARG A 251 -3.88 -7.83 12.15
N LEU A 252 -4.18 -7.46 10.91
CA LEU A 252 -4.82 -8.36 9.96
C LEU A 252 -3.94 -9.58 9.62
N LEU A 253 -2.62 -9.37 9.47
CA LEU A 253 -1.65 -10.43 9.22
C LEU A 253 -1.44 -11.35 10.44
N GLN A 254 -1.41 -10.80 11.65
CA GLN A 254 -1.29 -11.58 12.89
C GLN A 254 -2.51 -12.46 13.16
N ALA A 255 -3.64 -12.15 12.55
CA ALA A 255 -4.87 -12.89 12.68
C ALA A 255 -5.05 -14.01 11.63
N LEU A 256 -4.01 -14.31 10.80
CA LEU A 256 -3.96 -15.45 9.88
C LEU A 256 -3.68 -16.75 10.61
#